data_6e472a73a8d2f1df793b2a0ea08623ba
#
_entry.id   6e472a73a8d2f1df793b2a0ea08623ba
#
_cell.length_a   1.000
_cell.length_b   1.000
_cell.length_c   1.000
_cell.angle_alpha   90.00
_cell.angle_beta   90.00
_cell.angle_gamma   90.00
#
_symmetry.space_group_name_H-M   'P 1'
#
loop_
_entity.id
_entity.type
_entity.pdbx_description
1 polymer ?
#
loop_
_entity_poly.entity_id
_entity_poly.type
_entity_poly.pdbx_seq_one_letter_code
_entity_poly.pdbx_strand_id
1 'polypeptide(L)'
;MHSRGRQWNAYETFLLQNASQITSLESSLRSITYFLPGRFKDAELAGEAIYALVHLLSLYHDSVLFRIVYSHGTRDAKVANVLAGANIPKLSLHARYTSYWCAVSKRYGYAARALMLIEATQLLAEMVARRKLNKQRAWDAVIAIEVVKAFLRFTLVRTTQDRPVISPPLPQREFDPAQLERNPAALPMTWRGERTGCIRRSLASMAGRDAYEQLLSFTLTEQDVSAPPLLVRAFQNNMARFAESVWILRPCIYVILLRIYGARDPRPFTTSFVVELLARTLRTNALVPRGKSASNLPPPPTTSISLWLSVLGIENSFLDWLASSLSVQPRHPSLKPVSAVEGEEWTARKRSLWWYLLRGPVWYRWTRPKIAHFVTRTEHRRIIGFFGSIAKEYLPLIDEYYYYAAV
;
A
#
# COMPACT_ATOMS: atom_id res chain seq x y z
N MET A 1 -27.65 -26.49 20.07
CA MET A 1 -27.37 -25.04 19.95
C MET A 1 -27.79 -24.61 18.55
N HIS A 2 -28.99 -23.98 18.43
CA HIS A 2 -29.49 -23.49 17.15
C HIS A 2 -28.62 -22.33 16.66
N SER A 3 -27.89 -22.52 15.57
CA SER A 3 -27.23 -21.42 14.86
C SER A 3 -28.34 -20.55 14.27
N ARG A 4 -28.60 -19.40 14.86
CA ARG A 4 -29.41 -18.34 14.23
C ARG A 4 -28.70 -18.02 12.90
N GLY A 5 -29.25 -18.50 11.80
CA GLY A 5 -28.86 -18.10 10.46
C GLY A 5 -28.97 -16.58 10.40
N ARG A 6 -27.84 -15.91 10.19
CA ARG A 6 -27.79 -14.45 10.05
C ARG A 6 -28.58 -14.09 8.80
N GLN A 7 -29.70 -13.41 8.98
CA GLN A 7 -30.44 -12.85 7.85
C GLN A 7 -29.51 -11.87 7.12
N TRP A 8 -29.31 -12.12 5.84
CA TRP A 8 -28.58 -11.23 4.95
C TRP A 8 -29.26 -9.88 4.92
N ASN A 9 -28.52 -8.81 5.11
CA ASN A 9 -29.05 -7.48 4.88
C ASN A 9 -29.37 -7.36 3.38
N ALA A 10 -30.52 -6.78 3.04
CA ALA A 10 -30.92 -6.54 1.64
C ALA A 10 -29.79 -5.88 0.84
N TYR A 11 -29.01 -5.04 1.50
CA TYR A 11 -27.82 -4.39 0.93
C TYR A 11 -26.70 -5.36 0.55
N GLU A 12 -26.38 -6.37 1.36
CA GLU A 12 -25.35 -7.37 1.05
C GLU A 12 -25.72 -8.16 -0.22
N THR A 13 -27.01 -8.51 -0.35
CA THR A 13 -27.53 -9.20 -1.55
C THR A 13 -27.49 -8.30 -2.77
N PHE A 14 -27.89 -7.02 -2.65
CA PHE A 14 -27.83 -6.03 -3.70
C PHE A 14 -26.38 -5.81 -4.16
N LEU A 15 -25.42 -5.69 -3.23
CA LEU A 15 -24.01 -5.49 -3.52
C LEU A 15 -23.42 -6.67 -4.31
N LEU A 16 -23.79 -7.91 -3.96
CA LEU A 16 -23.34 -9.10 -4.70
C LEU A 16 -23.88 -9.15 -6.13
N GLN A 17 -25.15 -8.78 -6.31
CA GLN A 17 -25.79 -8.84 -7.62
C GLN A 17 -25.30 -7.74 -8.57
N ASN A 18 -24.88 -6.59 -8.02
CA ASN A 18 -24.48 -5.42 -8.83
C ASN A 18 -23.01 -5.02 -8.59
N ALA A 19 -22.16 -5.95 -8.11
CA ALA A 19 -20.79 -5.66 -7.71
C ALA A 19 -19.94 -5.05 -8.83
N SER A 20 -20.09 -5.52 -10.06
CA SER A 20 -19.37 -5.01 -11.24
C SER A 20 -19.81 -3.59 -11.60
N GLN A 21 -21.13 -3.34 -11.61
CA GLN A 21 -21.67 -2.00 -11.93
C GLN A 21 -21.25 -0.98 -10.88
N ILE A 22 -21.31 -1.33 -9.59
CA ILE A 22 -20.87 -0.47 -8.48
C ILE A 22 -19.39 -0.15 -8.61
N THR A 23 -18.55 -1.13 -8.92
CA THR A 23 -17.10 -0.90 -9.13
C THR A 23 -16.83 -0.02 -10.33
N SER A 24 -17.58 -0.20 -11.42
CA SER A 24 -17.47 0.65 -12.61
C SER A 24 -17.87 2.10 -12.31
N LEU A 25 -18.94 2.30 -11.54
CA LEU A 25 -19.37 3.64 -11.09
C LEU A 25 -18.31 4.29 -10.17
N GLU A 26 -17.77 3.54 -9.20
CA GLU A 26 -16.70 4.03 -8.32
C GLU A 26 -15.47 4.45 -9.12
N SER A 27 -15.05 3.65 -10.10
CA SER A 27 -13.90 3.96 -10.95
C SER A 27 -14.14 5.17 -11.83
N SER A 28 -15.35 5.31 -12.38
CA SER A 28 -15.77 6.47 -13.19
C SER A 28 -15.79 7.75 -12.36
N LEU A 29 -16.38 7.72 -11.16
CA LEU A 29 -16.39 8.86 -10.24
C LEU A 29 -14.96 9.26 -9.84
N ARG A 30 -14.09 8.28 -9.57
CA ARG A 30 -12.67 8.54 -9.28
C ARG A 30 -11.97 9.18 -10.48
N SER A 31 -12.27 8.75 -11.69
CA SER A 31 -11.68 9.35 -12.89
C SER A 31 -12.13 10.80 -13.09
N ILE A 32 -13.40 11.10 -12.80
CA ILE A 32 -13.93 12.47 -12.92
C ILE A 32 -13.19 13.42 -11.97
N THR A 33 -12.81 12.98 -10.76
CA THR A 33 -12.11 13.85 -9.81
C THR A 33 -10.75 14.34 -10.31
N TYR A 34 -10.10 13.61 -11.23
CA TYR A 34 -8.85 14.05 -11.85
C TYR A 34 -9.03 15.20 -12.85
N PHE A 35 -10.23 15.42 -13.37
CA PHE A 35 -10.52 16.46 -14.36
C PHE A 35 -11.19 17.70 -13.76
N LEU A 36 -11.55 17.69 -12.48
CA LEU A 36 -12.19 18.82 -11.79
C LEU A 36 -11.23 19.99 -11.48
N PRO A 37 -9.95 19.79 -11.11
CA PRO A 37 -9.07 20.89 -10.73
C PRO A 37 -9.00 21.98 -11.80
N GLY A 38 -8.96 23.24 -11.37
CA GLY A 38 -8.82 24.42 -12.23
C GLY A 38 -10.10 24.90 -12.92
N ARG A 39 -11.20 24.15 -12.88
CA ARG A 39 -12.45 24.52 -13.62
C ARG A 39 -13.44 25.35 -12.83
N PHE A 40 -13.46 25.23 -11.51
CA PHE A 40 -14.42 25.91 -10.64
C PHE A 40 -13.72 26.50 -9.43
N LYS A 41 -14.28 27.55 -8.85
CA LYS A 41 -13.86 28.06 -7.54
C LYS A 41 -14.08 26.94 -6.51
N ASP A 42 -13.05 26.58 -5.77
CA ASP A 42 -13.07 25.45 -4.82
C ASP A 42 -13.15 24.02 -5.41
N ALA A 43 -12.92 23.87 -6.72
CA ALA A 43 -12.95 22.58 -7.39
C ALA A 43 -12.00 21.56 -6.78
N GLU A 44 -10.84 22.00 -6.31
CA GLU A 44 -9.83 21.17 -5.66
C GLU A 44 -10.37 20.53 -4.37
N LEU A 45 -11.02 21.33 -3.50
CA LEU A 45 -11.61 20.79 -2.27
C LEU A 45 -12.79 19.87 -2.56
N ALA A 46 -13.65 20.25 -3.53
CA ALA A 46 -14.77 19.42 -3.94
C ALA A 46 -14.30 18.10 -4.57
N GLY A 47 -13.29 18.17 -5.43
CA GLY A 47 -12.67 16.98 -6.04
C GLY A 47 -12.10 16.03 -4.99
N GLU A 48 -11.35 16.56 -4.02
CA GLU A 48 -10.79 15.76 -2.93
C GLU A 48 -11.87 15.19 -2.00
N ALA A 49 -12.96 15.96 -1.75
CA ALA A 49 -14.08 15.46 -0.95
C ALA A 49 -14.79 14.30 -1.64
N ILE A 50 -15.04 14.40 -2.96
CA ILE A 50 -15.61 13.32 -3.75
C ILE A 50 -14.67 12.11 -3.76
N TYR A 51 -13.36 12.34 -3.99
CA TYR A 51 -12.37 11.28 -3.99
C TYR A 51 -12.33 10.53 -2.66
N ALA A 52 -12.26 11.26 -1.54
CA ALA A 52 -12.27 10.68 -0.19
C ALA A 52 -13.55 9.89 0.07
N LEU A 53 -14.73 10.42 -0.31
CA LEU A 53 -16.01 9.73 -0.16
C LEU A 53 -16.05 8.43 -0.97
N VAL A 54 -15.68 8.47 -2.25
CA VAL A 54 -15.63 7.28 -3.12
C VAL A 54 -14.64 6.25 -2.58
N HIS A 55 -13.48 6.70 -2.08
CA HIS A 55 -12.48 5.81 -1.51
C HIS A 55 -12.99 5.11 -0.25
N LEU A 56 -13.64 5.84 0.66
CA LEU A 56 -14.26 5.27 1.86
C LEU A 56 -15.38 4.28 1.54
N LEU A 57 -16.20 4.61 0.54
CA LEU A 57 -17.26 3.73 0.06
C LEU A 57 -16.68 2.43 -0.52
N SER A 58 -15.64 2.55 -1.35
CA SER A 58 -14.93 1.41 -1.92
C SER A 58 -14.32 0.52 -0.84
N LEU A 59 -13.66 1.08 0.19
CA LEU A 59 -13.14 0.34 1.33
C LEU A 59 -14.24 -0.42 2.10
N TYR A 60 -15.41 0.21 2.25
CA TYR A 60 -16.55 -0.44 2.88
C TYR A 60 -17.06 -1.60 2.04
N HIS A 61 -17.29 -1.39 0.73
CA HIS A 61 -17.73 -2.44 -0.19
C HIS A 61 -16.74 -3.61 -0.25
N ASP A 62 -15.45 -3.31 -0.33
CA ASP A 62 -14.40 -4.33 -0.33
C ASP A 62 -14.41 -5.18 0.95
N SER A 63 -14.61 -4.54 2.11
CA SER A 63 -14.71 -5.25 3.38
C SER A 63 -15.94 -6.16 3.46
N VAL A 64 -17.07 -5.72 2.91
CA VAL A 64 -18.31 -6.49 2.85
C VAL A 64 -18.16 -7.66 1.89
N LEU A 65 -17.70 -7.41 0.65
CA LEU A 65 -17.49 -8.45 -0.37
C LEU A 65 -16.48 -9.49 0.09
N PHE A 66 -15.36 -9.06 0.67
CA PHE A 66 -14.35 -9.96 1.23
C PHE A 66 -14.96 -10.88 2.29
N ARG A 67 -15.74 -10.33 3.21
CA ARG A 67 -16.43 -11.09 4.25
C ARG A 67 -17.42 -12.09 3.67
N ILE A 68 -18.18 -11.70 2.66
CA ILE A 68 -19.18 -12.57 2.03
C ILE A 68 -18.48 -13.73 1.33
N VAL A 69 -17.50 -13.45 0.49
CA VAL A 69 -16.84 -14.45 -0.36
C VAL A 69 -16.02 -15.43 0.48
N TYR A 70 -15.20 -14.92 1.40
CA TYR A 70 -14.21 -15.75 2.10
C TYR A 70 -14.63 -16.24 3.49
N SER A 71 -15.58 -15.57 4.17
CA SER A 71 -15.99 -15.98 5.51
C SER A 71 -17.28 -16.82 5.53
N HIS A 72 -18.17 -16.58 4.57
CA HIS A 72 -19.53 -17.18 4.58
C HIS A 72 -19.81 -18.08 3.37
N GLY A 73 -19.00 -17.98 2.31
CA GLY A 73 -19.25 -18.72 1.06
C GLY A 73 -19.36 -20.25 1.18
N THR A 74 -18.91 -20.81 2.30
CA THR A 74 -18.99 -22.25 2.59
C THR A 74 -20.13 -22.66 3.50
N ARG A 75 -20.78 -21.69 4.20
CA ARG A 75 -21.79 -21.98 5.23
C ARG A 75 -23.23 -21.67 4.83
N ASP A 76 -23.45 -20.69 3.96
CA ASP A 76 -24.80 -20.29 3.56
C ASP A 76 -25.14 -20.79 2.15
N ALA A 77 -26.17 -21.61 2.03
CA ALA A 77 -26.61 -22.22 0.76
C ALA A 77 -26.93 -21.18 -0.34
N LYS A 78 -27.46 -20.01 0.03
CA LYS A 78 -27.75 -18.92 -0.93
C LYS A 78 -26.49 -18.36 -1.54
N VAL A 79 -25.45 -18.13 -0.74
CA VAL A 79 -24.14 -17.62 -1.20
C VAL A 79 -23.40 -18.70 -1.95
N ALA A 80 -23.44 -19.94 -1.44
CA ALA A 80 -22.87 -21.08 -2.13
C ALA A 80 -23.48 -21.23 -3.54
N ASN A 81 -24.77 -20.97 -3.72
CA ASN A 81 -25.44 -21.02 -5.03
C ASN A 81 -25.04 -19.85 -5.93
N VAL A 82 -24.85 -18.63 -5.40
CA VAL A 82 -24.35 -17.48 -6.17
C VAL A 82 -22.89 -17.69 -6.56
N LEU A 83 -22.09 -18.23 -5.65
CA LEU A 83 -20.67 -18.49 -5.86
C LEU A 83 -20.37 -19.82 -6.57
N ALA A 84 -21.37 -20.70 -6.73
CA ALA A 84 -21.19 -22.03 -7.32
C ALA A 84 -20.70 -22.04 -8.79
N GLY A 85 -20.80 -20.89 -9.48
CA GLY A 85 -20.27 -20.70 -10.84
C GLY A 85 -19.11 -19.72 -10.92
N ALA A 86 -18.76 -19.04 -9.83
CA ALA A 86 -17.73 -18.02 -9.82
C ALA A 86 -16.33 -18.65 -9.64
N ASN A 87 -15.38 -18.22 -10.44
CA ASN A 87 -13.98 -18.60 -10.29
C ASN A 87 -13.33 -17.73 -9.22
N ILE A 88 -13.56 -18.07 -7.93
CA ILE A 88 -12.98 -17.33 -6.82
C ILE A 88 -11.48 -17.64 -6.78
N PRO A 89 -10.61 -16.65 -6.92
CA PRO A 89 -9.17 -16.85 -6.83
C PRO A 89 -8.78 -17.31 -5.42
N LYS A 90 -7.68 -18.04 -5.33
CA LYS A 90 -7.07 -18.40 -4.05
C LYS A 90 -6.69 -17.13 -3.30
N LEU A 91 -6.98 -17.08 -2.01
CA LEU A 91 -6.64 -15.94 -1.16
C LEU A 91 -5.14 -15.66 -1.19
N SER A 92 -4.73 -14.42 -1.47
CA SER A 92 -3.32 -14.06 -1.47
C SER A 92 -2.70 -14.22 -0.08
N LEU A 93 -1.39 -14.27 -0.04
CA LEU A 93 -0.64 -14.35 1.22
C LEU A 93 -0.88 -13.10 2.08
N HIS A 94 -0.99 -11.92 1.44
CA HIS A 94 -1.31 -10.66 2.10
C HIS A 94 -2.69 -10.71 2.78
N ALA A 95 -3.71 -11.11 2.04
CA ALA A 95 -5.06 -11.21 2.57
C ALA A 95 -5.17 -12.31 3.65
N ARG A 96 -4.43 -13.42 3.52
CA ARG A 96 -4.32 -14.45 4.57
C ARG A 96 -3.72 -13.89 5.86
N TYR A 97 -2.64 -13.12 5.75
CA TYR A 97 -1.98 -12.51 6.89
C TYR A 97 -2.87 -11.48 7.60
N THR A 98 -3.42 -10.53 6.85
CA THR A 98 -4.22 -9.45 7.40
C THR A 98 -5.57 -9.92 7.96
N SER A 99 -6.24 -10.87 7.27
CA SER A 99 -7.49 -11.46 7.77
C SER A 99 -7.29 -12.28 9.04
N TYR A 100 -6.19 -13.01 9.15
CA TYR A 100 -5.83 -13.73 10.37
C TYR A 100 -5.75 -12.79 11.58
N TRP A 101 -5.00 -11.69 11.46
CA TRP A 101 -4.85 -10.73 12.55
C TRP A 101 -6.15 -9.98 12.87
N CYS A 102 -6.97 -9.70 11.87
CA CYS A 102 -8.32 -9.15 12.06
C CYS A 102 -9.24 -10.11 12.83
N ALA A 103 -9.10 -11.41 12.62
CA ALA A 103 -9.89 -12.43 13.30
C ALA A 103 -9.42 -12.67 14.74
N VAL A 104 -8.09 -12.72 14.97
CA VAL A 104 -7.48 -12.99 16.28
C VAL A 104 -7.61 -11.80 17.22
N SER A 105 -7.44 -10.56 16.72
CA SER A 105 -7.42 -9.37 17.56
C SER A 105 -8.41 -8.29 17.07
N LYS A 106 -9.43 -8.03 17.88
CA LYS A 106 -10.34 -6.90 17.64
C LYS A 106 -9.60 -5.56 17.63
N ARG A 107 -8.55 -5.41 18.48
CA ARG A 107 -7.72 -4.19 18.53
C ARG A 107 -7.00 -3.96 17.22
N TYR A 108 -6.45 -5.02 16.62
CA TYR A 108 -5.86 -4.93 15.28
C TYR A 108 -6.88 -4.44 14.25
N GLY A 109 -8.06 -5.06 14.20
CA GLY A 109 -9.09 -4.69 13.24
C GLY A 109 -9.60 -3.25 13.39
N TYR A 110 -9.69 -2.71 14.62
CA TYR A 110 -10.05 -1.31 14.85
C TYR A 110 -8.92 -0.37 14.44
N ALA A 111 -7.68 -0.65 14.83
CA ALA A 111 -6.52 0.16 14.49
C ALA A 111 -6.28 0.20 12.96
N ALA A 112 -6.40 -0.93 12.29
CA ALA A 112 -6.27 -1.04 10.85
C ALA A 112 -7.34 -0.23 10.09
N ARG A 113 -8.62 -0.34 10.50
CA ARG A 113 -9.71 0.46 9.91
C ARG A 113 -9.53 1.95 10.15
N ALA A 114 -9.16 2.35 11.38
CA ALA A 114 -8.90 3.75 11.71
C ALA A 114 -7.75 4.31 10.87
N LEU A 115 -6.67 3.54 10.69
CA LEU A 115 -5.53 3.95 9.87
C LEU A 115 -5.95 4.18 8.41
N MET A 116 -6.68 3.22 7.81
CA MET A 116 -7.17 3.35 6.43
C MET A 116 -8.13 4.53 6.25
N LEU A 117 -9.02 4.77 7.24
CA LEU A 117 -9.92 5.92 7.22
C LEU A 117 -9.16 7.24 7.27
N ILE A 118 -8.14 7.34 8.11
CA ILE A 118 -7.30 8.54 8.20
C ILE A 118 -6.53 8.73 6.90
N GLU A 119 -5.93 7.68 6.33
CA GLU A 119 -5.20 7.74 5.07
C GLU A 119 -6.09 8.19 3.90
N ALA A 120 -7.37 7.77 3.89
CA ALA A 120 -8.34 8.20 2.88
C ALA A 120 -8.77 9.67 3.01
N THR A 121 -8.74 10.24 4.23
CA THR A 121 -9.29 11.57 4.50
C THR A 121 -8.25 12.62 4.88
N GLN A 122 -6.99 12.24 5.04
CA GLN A 122 -5.92 13.11 5.55
C GLN A 122 -5.69 14.37 4.68
N LEU A 123 -5.72 14.23 3.35
CA LEU A 123 -5.53 15.37 2.45
C LEU A 123 -6.71 16.34 2.54
N LEU A 124 -7.94 15.81 2.52
CA LEU A 124 -9.15 16.62 2.72
C LEU A 124 -9.11 17.37 4.06
N ALA A 125 -8.70 16.68 5.13
CA ALA A 125 -8.56 17.30 6.45
C ALA A 125 -7.51 18.42 6.46
N GLU A 126 -6.37 18.24 5.79
CA GLU A 126 -5.36 19.31 5.64
C GLU A 126 -5.91 20.48 4.84
N MET A 127 -6.59 20.25 3.72
CA MET A 127 -7.18 21.29 2.89
C MET A 127 -8.21 22.13 3.67
N VAL A 128 -9.10 21.45 4.41
CA VAL A 128 -10.08 22.13 5.28
C VAL A 128 -9.39 22.90 6.41
N ALA A 129 -8.37 22.30 7.05
CA ALA A 129 -7.64 22.97 8.12
C ALA A 129 -6.94 24.26 7.63
N ARG A 130 -6.30 24.21 6.45
CA ARG A 130 -5.63 25.38 5.85
C ARG A 130 -6.58 26.50 5.46
N ARG A 131 -7.82 26.18 5.07
CA ARG A 131 -8.86 27.16 4.74
C ARG A 131 -9.50 27.81 5.95
N LYS A 132 -9.73 27.03 7.02
CA LYS A 132 -10.50 27.47 8.19
C LYS A 132 -9.63 27.95 9.35
N LEU A 133 -8.38 27.50 9.44
CA LEU A 133 -7.50 27.77 10.56
C LEU A 133 -6.31 28.65 10.14
N ASN A 134 -5.73 29.35 11.13
CA ASN A 134 -4.48 30.05 10.92
C ASN A 134 -3.35 29.07 10.56
N LYS A 135 -2.34 29.53 9.82
CA LYS A 135 -1.21 28.72 9.34
C LYS A 135 -0.58 27.83 10.43
N GLN A 136 -0.41 28.35 11.64
CA GLN A 136 0.15 27.58 12.77
C GLN A 136 -0.77 26.46 13.21
N ARG A 137 -2.07 26.74 13.41
CA ARG A 137 -3.07 25.74 13.81
C ARG A 137 -3.30 24.69 12.72
N ALA A 138 -3.19 25.06 11.44
CA ALA A 138 -3.25 24.10 10.35
C ALA A 138 -2.09 23.09 10.43
N TRP A 139 -0.87 23.55 10.73
CA TRP A 139 0.25 22.64 10.98
C TRP A 139 0.07 21.77 12.23
N ASP A 140 -0.53 22.33 13.30
CA ASP A 140 -0.85 21.54 14.51
C ASP A 140 -1.84 20.42 14.20
N ALA A 141 -2.83 20.67 13.33
CA ALA A 141 -3.76 19.64 12.87
C ALA A 141 -3.05 18.52 12.09
N VAL A 142 -2.13 18.88 11.19
CA VAL A 142 -1.32 17.91 10.43
C VAL A 142 -0.44 17.08 11.37
N ILE A 143 0.22 17.73 12.36
CA ILE A 143 1.00 17.01 13.38
C ILE A 143 0.12 16.04 14.17
N ALA A 144 -1.07 16.48 14.59
CA ALA A 144 -2.00 15.61 15.30
C ALA A 144 -2.39 14.36 14.50
N ILE A 145 -2.67 14.52 13.20
CA ILE A 145 -2.98 13.39 12.31
C ILE A 145 -1.78 12.42 12.23
N GLU A 146 -0.55 12.93 12.04
CA GLU A 146 0.63 12.07 11.97
C GLU A 146 0.92 11.35 13.29
N VAL A 147 0.72 12.02 14.44
CA VAL A 147 0.85 11.38 15.76
C VAL A 147 -0.17 10.27 15.96
N VAL A 148 -1.43 10.49 15.57
CA VAL A 148 -2.47 9.45 15.64
C VAL A 148 -2.12 8.27 14.72
N LYS A 149 -1.65 8.52 13.50
CA LYS A 149 -1.18 7.46 12.59
C LYS A 149 -0.02 6.66 13.20
N ALA A 150 0.96 7.34 13.80
CA ALA A 150 2.06 6.68 14.48
C ALA A 150 1.58 5.81 15.64
N PHE A 151 0.67 6.31 16.47
CA PHE A 151 0.08 5.55 17.57
C PHE A 151 -0.67 4.29 17.08
N LEU A 152 -1.45 4.42 16.00
CA LEU A 152 -2.16 3.30 15.40
C LEU A 152 -1.16 2.26 14.84
N ARG A 153 -0.10 2.70 14.16
CA ARG A 153 0.97 1.80 13.67
C ARG A 153 1.69 1.08 14.81
N PHE A 154 1.99 1.75 15.91
CA PHE A 154 2.53 1.08 17.12
C PHE A 154 1.56 0.06 17.71
N THR A 155 0.27 0.37 17.71
CA THR A 155 -0.76 -0.58 18.14
C THR A 155 -0.78 -1.82 17.24
N LEU A 156 -0.63 -1.65 15.91
CA LEU A 156 -0.52 -2.79 14.97
C LEU A 156 0.72 -3.63 15.29
N VAL A 157 1.91 -3.04 15.47
CA VAL A 157 3.14 -3.76 15.82
C VAL A 157 2.97 -4.58 17.10
N ARG A 158 2.38 -3.99 18.15
CA ARG A 158 2.13 -4.70 19.42
C ARG A 158 1.12 -5.83 19.27
N THR A 159 0.07 -5.63 18.51
CA THR A 159 -0.98 -6.65 18.33
C THR A 159 -0.51 -7.81 17.44
N THR A 160 0.43 -7.57 16.52
CA THR A 160 1.03 -8.60 15.67
C THR A 160 2.23 -9.31 16.31
N GLN A 161 2.42 -9.16 17.63
CA GLN A 161 3.51 -9.80 18.36
C GLN A 161 4.89 -9.39 17.80
N ASP A 162 5.16 -8.10 17.80
CA ASP A 162 6.41 -7.50 17.34
C ASP A 162 6.80 -7.86 15.91
N ARG A 163 5.87 -7.67 14.99
CA ARG A 163 6.11 -7.76 13.54
C ARG A 163 6.02 -6.40 12.87
N PRO A 164 6.73 -6.17 11.75
CA PRO A 164 6.64 -4.93 11.01
C PRO A 164 5.20 -4.70 10.51
N VAL A 165 4.83 -3.43 10.41
CA VAL A 165 3.55 -3.04 9.82
C VAL A 165 3.58 -3.36 8.33
N ILE A 166 2.57 -4.06 7.86
CA ILE A 166 2.33 -4.33 6.45
C ILE A 166 1.30 -3.34 5.94
N SER A 167 1.56 -2.76 4.78
CA SER A 167 0.68 -1.81 4.10
C SER A 167 0.10 -2.43 2.83
N PRO A 168 -1.24 -2.38 2.64
CA PRO A 168 -2.27 -1.92 3.56
C PRO A 168 -2.55 -2.91 4.72
N PRO A 169 -3.02 -2.44 5.90
CA PRO A 169 -3.22 -3.29 7.06
C PRO A 169 -4.52 -4.11 7.03
N LEU A 170 -5.39 -3.87 6.06
CA LEU A 170 -6.64 -4.62 5.86
C LEU A 170 -6.55 -5.51 4.61
N PRO A 171 -7.27 -6.62 4.57
CA PRO A 171 -7.37 -7.43 3.36
C PRO A 171 -8.07 -6.61 2.26
N GLN A 172 -7.46 -6.58 1.08
CA GLN A 172 -8.04 -5.95 -0.11
C GLN A 172 -8.83 -6.98 -0.91
N ARG A 173 -9.74 -6.49 -1.75
CA ARG A 173 -10.45 -7.33 -2.71
C ARG A 173 -9.48 -7.76 -3.83
N GLU A 174 -9.39 -9.07 -4.06
CA GLU A 174 -8.46 -9.69 -5.01
C GLU A 174 -9.16 -10.37 -6.19
N PHE A 175 -10.48 -10.25 -6.23
CA PHE A 175 -11.27 -10.82 -7.32
C PHE A 175 -11.98 -9.73 -8.11
N ASP A 176 -12.14 -9.97 -9.40
CA ASP A 176 -12.93 -9.10 -10.26
C ASP A 176 -14.42 -9.33 -9.98
N PRO A 177 -15.17 -8.30 -9.58
CA PRO A 177 -16.61 -8.41 -9.34
C PRO A 177 -17.41 -8.91 -10.54
N ALA A 178 -16.94 -8.66 -11.76
CA ALA A 178 -17.57 -9.18 -12.98
C ALA A 178 -17.62 -10.71 -13.01
N GLN A 179 -16.69 -11.38 -12.34
CA GLN A 179 -16.68 -12.84 -12.20
C GLN A 179 -17.74 -13.37 -11.24
N LEU A 180 -18.33 -12.52 -10.41
CA LEU A 180 -19.47 -12.86 -9.54
C LEU A 180 -20.80 -12.78 -10.29
N GLU A 181 -20.87 -12.03 -11.39
CA GLU A 181 -22.06 -11.90 -12.21
C GLU A 181 -22.27 -13.22 -12.97
N ARG A 182 -23.37 -13.87 -12.66
CA ARG A 182 -23.76 -15.10 -13.34
C ARG A 182 -24.23 -14.79 -14.75
N ASN A 183 -23.41 -15.06 -15.74
CA ASN A 183 -23.90 -15.12 -17.12
C ASN A 183 -24.67 -16.44 -17.27
N PRO A 184 -26.03 -16.41 -17.40
CA PRO A 184 -26.84 -17.63 -17.46
C PRO A 184 -26.53 -18.47 -18.70
N ALA A 185 -25.88 -17.89 -19.70
CA ALA A 185 -25.42 -18.60 -20.92
C ALA A 185 -24.01 -19.18 -20.79
N ALA A 186 -23.24 -18.80 -19.73
CA ALA A 186 -21.90 -19.34 -19.55
C ALA A 186 -21.95 -20.70 -18.85
N LEU A 187 -21.25 -21.66 -19.43
CA LEU A 187 -21.05 -22.98 -18.79
C LEU A 187 -20.37 -22.77 -17.43
N PRO A 188 -20.82 -23.48 -16.37
CA PRO A 188 -20.25 -23.32 -15.06
C PRO A 188 -18.76 -23.62 -15.09
N MET A 189 -17.94 -22.70 -14.60
CA MET A 189 -16.47 -22.85 -14.57
C MET A 189 -16.01 -23.89 -13.56
N THR A 190 -16.83 -24.19 -12.57
CA THR A 190 -16.55 -25.18 -11.52
C THR A 190 -17.65 -26.21 -11.44
N TRP A 191 -17.27 -27.42 -11.13
CA TRP A 191 -18.16 -28.54 -10.88
C TRP A 191 -17.93 -29.08 -9.46
N ARG A 192 -19.01 -29.35 -8.75
CA ARG A 192 -18.96 -29.93 -7.41
C ARG A 192 -19.31 -31.41 -7.53
N GLY A 193 -18.38 -32.26 -7.12
CA GLY A 193 -18.62 -33.71 -7.09
C GLY A 193 -19.69 -34.06 -6.05
N GLU A 194 -20.78 -34.69 -6.46
CA GLU A 194 -21.92 -35.04 -5.59
C GLU A 194 -21.49 -35.91 -4.40
N ARG A 195 -20.63 -36.92 -4.66
CA ARG A 195 -20.15 -37.86 -3.65
C ARG A 195 -19.05 -37.30 -2.74
N THR A 196 -18.12 -36.53 -3.30
CA THR A 196 -16.92 -36.08 -2.58
C THR A 196 -17.06 -34.66 -2.01
N GLY A 197 -18.06 -33.90 -2.47
CA GLY A 197 -18.21 -32.49 -2.13
C GLY A 197 -17.09 -31.58 -2.68
N CYS A 198 -16.08 -32.16 -3.34
CA CYS A 198 -14.94 -31.41 -3.85
C CYS A 198 -15.35 -30.54 -5.03
N ILE A 199 -14.97 -29.27 -4.99
CA ILE A 199 -15.15 -28.33 -6.09
C ILE A 199 -13.96 -28.47 -7.04
N ARG A 200 -14.24 -28.80 -8.30
CA ARG A 200 -13.24 -28.91 -9.36
C ARG A 200 -13.63 -28.02 -10.54
N ARG A 201 -12.67 -27.68 -11.37
CA ARG A 201 -12.95 -26.95 -12.61
C ARG A 201 -13.74 -27.82 -13.58
N SER A 202 -14.66 -27.23 -14.32
CA SER A 202 -15.38 -27.91 -15.40
C SER A 202 -14.46 -28.13 -16.60
N LEU A 203 -14.73 -29.18 -17.40
CA LEU A 203 -13.98 -29.47 -18.62
C LEU A 203 -13.97 -28.30 -19.60
N ALA A 204 -15.07 -27.53 -19.68
CA ALA A 204 -15.15 -26.34 -20.51
C ALA A 204 -14.17 -25.24 -20.08
N SER A 205 -13.92 -25.09 -18.79
CA SER A 205 -12.95 -24.11 -18.26
C SER A 205 -11.49 -24.54 -18.41
N MET A 206 -11.25 -25.80 -18.75
CA MET A 206 -9.90 -26.37 -18.97
C MET A 206 -9.54 -26.37 -20.47
N ALA A 207 -10.49 -26.18 -21.36
CA ALA A 207 -10.23 -26.15 -22.79
C ALA A 207 -9.24 -25.02 -23.16
N GLY A 208 -8.19 -25.37 -23.91
CA GLY A 208 -7.17 -24.42 -24.37
C GLY A 208 -6.11 -24.03 -23.32
N ARG A 209 -6.07 -24.63 -22.13
CA ARG A 209 -5.00 -24.41 -21.14
C ARG A 209 -3.94 -25.50 -21.20
N ASP A 210 -2.70 -25.08 -20.97
CA ASP A 210 -1.59 -26.03 -20.86
C ASP A 210 -1.75 -26.90 -19.58
N ALA A 211 -1.48 -28.20 -19.74
CA ALA A 211 -1.51 -29.14 -18.62
C ALA A 211 -0.55 -28.77 -17.49
N TYR A 212 0.59 -28.17 -17.82
CA TYR A 212 1.57 -27.69 -16.86
C TYR A 212 1.01 -26.55 -15.99
N GLU A 213 0.36 -25.55 -16.57
CA GLU A 213 -0.29 -24.46 -15.81
C GLU A 213 -1.41 -25.00 -14.92
N GLN A 214 -2.15 -26.00 -15.40
CA GLN A 214 -3.20 -26.65 -14.62
C GLN A 214 -2.63 -27.38 -13.41
N LEU A 215 -1.55 -28.12 -13.58
CA LEU A 215 -0.86 -28.82 -12.49
C LEU A 215 -0.26 -27.83 -11.48
N LEU A 216 0.38 -26.78 -11.96
CA LEU A 216 0.91 -25.71 -11.09
C LEU A 216 -0.18 -25.06 -10.24
N SER A 217 -1.40 -24.91 -10.75
CA SER A 217 -2.51 -24.34 -9.98
C SER A 217 -2.93 -25.19 -8.77
N PHE A 218 -2.59 -26.50 -8.77
CA PHE A 218 -2.84 -27.42 -7.66
C PHE A 218 -1.63 -27.64 -6.75
N THR A 219 -0.44 -27.22 -7.16
CA THR A 219 0.74 -27.35 -6.30
C THR A 219 0.67 -26.38 -5.14
N LEU A 220 0.95 -26.86 -3.95
CA LEU A 220 1.08 -26.03 -2.76
C LEU A 220 2.54 -25.60 -2.65
N THR A 221 2.77 -24.30 -2.53
CA THR A 221 4.08 -23.78 -2.19
C THR A 221 4.30 -23.86 -0.68
N GLU A 222 5.55 -23.82 -0.23
CA GLU A 222 5.89 -23.76 1.21
C GLU A 222 5.15 -22.62 1.91
N GLN A 223 4.98 -21.50 1.23
CA GLN A 223 4.26 -20.33 1.74
C GLN A 223 2.74 -20.56 1.87
N ASP A 224 2.16 -21.42 1.04
CA ASP A 224 0.74 -21.79 1.13
C ASP A 224 0.45 -22.65 2.36
N VAL A 225 1.40 -23.47 2.77
CA VAL A 225 1.28 -24.37 3.93
C VAL A 225 1.63 -23.62 5.23
N SER A 226 2.47 -22.59 5.15
CA SER A 226 2.90 -21.83 6.32
C SER A 226 1.73 -21.19 7.05
N ALA A 227 1.77 -21.22 8.39
CA ALA A 227 0.77 -20.53 9.19
C ALA A 227 0.81 -19.01 8.93
N PRO A 228 -0.34 -18.32 8.86
CA PRO A 228 -0.41 -16.90 8.51
C PRO A 228 0.54 -15.99 9.30
N PRO A 229 0.74 -16.14 10.63
CA PRO A 229 1.68 -15.29 11.37
C PRO A 229 3.14 -15.51 10.97
N LEU A 230 3.51 -16.67 10.39
CA LEU A 230 4.88 -16.96 9.97
C LEU A 230 5.23 -16.32 8.61
N LEU A 231 4.26 -15.79 7.88
CA LEU A 231 4.48 -15.10 6.62
C LEU A 231 5.29 -13.80 6.77
N VAL A 232 5.32 -13.24 7.98
CA VAL A 232 6.08 -12.03 8.29
C VAL A 232 6.95 -12.30 9.52
N ARG A 233 8.22 -11.98 9.41
CA ARG A 233 9.23 -12.22 10.44
C ARG A 233 8.98 -11.34 11.66
N ALA A 234 8.93 -11.95 12.84
CA ALA A 234 8.93 -11.21 14.10
C ALA A 234 10.31 -10.60 14.37
N PHE A 235 10.36 -9.49 15.11
CA PHE A 235 11.61 -8.87 15.50
C PHE A 235 12.34 -9.75 16.53
N GLN A 236 13.51 -10.22 16.15
CA GLN A 236 14.35 -11.05 17.03
C GLN A 236 15.17 -10.23 18.01
N ASN A 237 15.47 -8.97 17.66
CA ASN A 237 16.38 -8.09 18.39
C ASN A 237 15.72 -6.75 18.71
N ASN A 238 16.15 -6.12 19.82
CA ASN A 238 15.72 -4.75 20.17
C ASN A 238 16.13 -3.72 19.09
N MET A 239 17.22 -3.96 18.36
CA MET A 239 17.63 -3.15 17.22
C MET A 239 16.57 -3.12 16.11
N ALA A 240 15.95 -4.27 15.80
CA ALA A 240 14.89 -4.35 14.80
C ALA A 240 13.62 -3.61 15.23
N ARG A 241 13.26 -3.72 16.52
CA ARG A 241 12.14 -2.95 17.11
C ARG A 241 12.41 -1.44 17.05
N PHE A 242 13.64 -1.04 17.38
CA PHE A 242 14.06 0.35 17.33
C PHE A 242 14.03 0.88 15.88
N ALA A 243 14.53 0.12 14.91
CA ALA A 243 14.48 0.47 13.50
C ALA A 243 13.04 0.70 12.99
N GLU A 244 12.10 -0.17 13.38
CA GLU A 244 10.69 0.00 13.03
C GLU A 244 10.08 1.21 13.74
N SER A 245 10.43 1.47 14.99
CA SER A 245 9.97 2.66 15.72
C SER A 245 10.45 3.95 15.07
N VAL A 246 11.70 4.01 14.64
CA VAL A 246 12.25 5.14 13.88
C VAL A 246 11.53 5.33 12.55
N TRP A 247 11.23 4.22 11.85
CA TRP A 247 10.45 4.25 10.62
C TRP A 247 9.05 4.84 10.82
N ILE A 248 8.35 4.41 11.87
CA ILE A 248 6.99 4.88 12.21
C ILE A 248 7.00 6.37 12.61
N LEU A 249 8.01 6.82 13.35
CA LEU A 249 8.10 8.20 13.84
C LEU A 249 8.61 9.20 12.79
N ARG A 250 9.24 8.72 11.71
CA ARG A 250 9.81 9.56 10.65
C ARG A 250 8.85 10.66 10.13
N PRO A 251 7.58 10.37 9.76
CA PRO A 251 6.65 11.40 9.31
C PRO A 251 6.36 12.45 10.37
N CYS A 252 6.21 12.06 11.62
CA CYS A 252 5.99 12.97 12.74
C CYS A 252 7.17 13.94 12.90
N ILE A 253 8.40 13.42 12.89
CA ILE A 253 9.63 14.23 12.98
C ILE A 253 9.67 15.23 11.82
N TYR A 254 9.39 14.78 10.61
CA TYR A 254 9.40 15.64 9.43
C TYR A 254 8.41 16.79 9.53
N VAL A 255 7.16 16.53 9.92
CA VAL A 255 6.11 17.56 10.03
C VAL A 255 6.42 18.56 11.14
N ILE A 256 6.92 18.10 12.29
CA ILE A 256 7.34 18.99 13.39
C ILE A 256 8.43 19.95 12.91
N LEU A 257 9.42 19.45 12.18
CA LEU A 257 10.49 20.27 11.64
C LEU A 257 9.98 21.24 10.54
N LEU A 258 9.03 20.81 9.70
CA LEU A 258 8.38 21.71 8.74
C LEU A 258 7.63 22.86 9.42
N ARG A 259 7.00 22.61 10.57
CA ARG A 259 6.33 23.65 11.36
C ARG A 259 7.33 24.66 11.93
N ILE A 260 8.51 24.21 12.37
CA ILE A 260 9.53 25.04 12.99
C ILE A 260 10.31 25.85 11.95
N TYR A 261 10.83 25.20 10.91
CA TYR A 261 11.75 25.78 9.93
C TYR A 261 11.09 26.20 8.62
N GLY A 262 9.89 25.67 8.32
CA GLY A 262 9.20 25.89 7.06
C GLY A 262 9.64 24.93 5.94
N ALA A 263 8.83 24.89 4.87
CA ALA A 263 9.01 23.92 3.77
C ALA A 263 10.21 24.22 2.84
N ARG A 264 10.69 25.49 2.82
CA ARG A 264 11.82 25.90 1.97
C ARG A 264 13.19 25.70 2.61
N ASP A 265 13.24 25.50 3.94
CA ASP A 265 14.49 25.24 4.66
C ASP A 265 14.98 23.81 4.33
N PRO A 266 16.29 23.58 4.12
CA PRO A 266 16.85 22.25 3.88
C PRO A 266 16.85 21.34 5.12
N ARG A 267 16.79 21.88 6.32
CA ARG A 267 16.88 21.12 7.58
C ARG A 267 15.82 20.03 7.75
N PRO A 268 14.51 20.30 7.53
CA PRO A 268 13.50 19.25 7.61
C PRO A 268 13.74 18.11 6.63
N PHE A 269 14.14 18.45 5.41
CA PHE A 269 14.45 17.46 4.38
C PHE A 269 15.65 16.60 4.75
N THR A 270 16.77 17.20 5.13
CA THR A 270 18.01 16.48 5.45
C THR A 270 17.83 15.59 6.66
N THR A 271 17.18 16.08 7.73
CA THR A 271 16.90 15.26 8.92
C THR A 271 15.97 14.10 8.61
N SER A 272 14.89 14.31 7.86
CA SER A 272 13.98 13.23 7.45
C SER A 272 14.71 12.19 6.59
N PHE A 273 15.56 12.62 5.68
CA PHE A 273 16.35 11.73 4.82
C PHE A 273 17.36 10.91 5.62
N VAL A 274 18.07 11.53 6.57
CA VAL A 274 19.00 10.84 7.47
C VAL A 274 18.27 9.83 8.36
N VAL A 275 17.11 10.18 8.90
CA VAL A 275 16.27 9.27 9.70
C VAL A 275 15.81 8.08 8.86
N GLU A 276 15.43 8.30 7.60
CA GLU A 276 15.06 7.25 6.65
C GLU A 276 16.22 6.26 6.43
N LEU A 277 17.41 6.79 6.13
CA LEU A 277 18.60 5.98 5.91
C LEU A 277 19.02 5.24 7.18
N LEU A 278 18.93 5.90 8.35
CA LEU A 278 19.20 5.28 9.65
C LEU A 278 18.24 4.10 9.90
N ALA A 279 16.95 4.28 9.71
CA ALA A 279 15.98 3.19 9.88
C ALA A 279 16.29 1.99 8.99
N ARG A 280 16.72 2.24 7.74
CA ARG A 280 17.10 1.19 6.79
C ARG A 280 18.37 0.44 7.21
N THR A 281 19.41 1.16 7.57
CA THR A 281 20.67 0.54 8.01
C THR A 281 20.50 -0.24 9.30
N LEU A 282 19.75 0.30 10.27
CA LEU A 282 19.43 -0.41 11.50
C LEU A 282 18.67 -1.71 11.21
N ARG A 283 17.70 -1.67 10.30
CA ARG A 283 16.93 -2.86 9.90
C ARG A 283 17.81 -3.89 9.20
N THR A 284 18.67 -3.50 8.27
CA THR A 284 19.59 -4.43 7.60
C THR A 284 20.56 -5.06 8.57
N ASN A 285 21.15 -4.28 9.48
CA ASN A 285 22.06 -4.77 10.50
C ASN A 285 21.37 -5.71 11.52
N ALA A 286 20.11 -5.45 11.84
CA ALA A 286 19.33 -6.31 12.73
C ALA A 286 19.00 -7.68 12.13
N LEU A 287 18.97 -7.79 10.80
CA LEU A 287 18.71 -9.05 10.10
C LEU A 287 19.98 -9.92 9.92
N VAL A 288 21.17 -9.36 10.12
CA VAL A 288 22.43 -10.11 10.06
C VAL A 288 22.60 -10.90 11.37
N PRO A 289 22.83 -12.23 11.33
CA PRO A 289 23.03 -13.02 12.54
C PRO A 289 24.26 -12.57 13.31
N ARG A 290 24.11 -12.39 14.63
CA ARG A 290 25.15 -12.00 15.58
C ARG A 290 26.17 -13.14 15.80
N GLY A 291 27.14 -13.31 14.99
CA GLY A 291 28.12 -14.41 15.14
C GLY A 291 28.86 -14.77 13.86
N LYS A 292 28.45 -14.23 12.75
CA LYS A 292 29.22 -14.30 11.50
C LYS A 292 29.93 -12.96 11.32
N SER A 293 31.22 -12.96 11.63
CA SER A 293 32.08 -11.81 11.42
C SER A 293 31.89 -11.25 10.00
N ALA A 294 31.76 -9.95 9.91
CA ALA A 294 31.66 -9.24 8.63
C ALA A 294 32.87 -9.48 7.69
N SER A 295 33.93 -10.08 8.22
CA SER A 295 35.17 -10.40 7.51
C SER A 295 35.03 -11.47 6.41
N ASN A 296 33.95 -12.28 6.41
CA ASN A 296 33.72 -13.34 5.42
C ASN A 296 32.63 -13.00 4.40
N LEU A 297 32.17 -11.76 4.35
CA LEU A 297 31.30 -11.33 3.24
C LEU A 297 32.16 -11.09 1.99
N PRO A 298 31.77 -11.65 0.84
CA PRO A 298 32.42 -11.26 -0.42
C PRO A 298 32.27 -9.74 -0.60
N PRO A 299 33.28 -9.06 -1.16
CA PRO A 299 33.22 -7.63 -1.41
C PRO A 299 31.95 -7.33 -2.20
N PRO A 300 31.29 -6.19 -1.95
CA PRO A 300 30.10 -5.81 -2.66
C PRO A 300 30.35 -5.91 -4.16
N PRO A 301 29.42 -6.48 -4.94
CA PRO A 301 29.53 -6.36 -6.38
C PRO A 301 29.64 -4.86 -6.68
N THR A 302 30.72 -4.47 -7.34
CA THR A 302 30.95 -3.11 -7.80
C THR A 302 29.75 -2.72 -8.66
N THR A 303 28.83 -1.98 -8.05
CA THR A 303 27.73 -1.41 -8.83
C THR A 303 28.33 -0.42 -9.81
N SER A 304 27.78 -0.34 -11.02
CA SER A 304 28.22 0.62 -12.05
C SER A 304 28.37 2.05 -11.51
N ILE A 305 27.64 2.40 -10.46
CA ILE A 305 27.73 3.70 -9.77
C ILE A 305 29.01 3.81 -8.95
N SER A 306 29.47 2.75 -8.26
CA SER A 306 30.71 2.79 -7.48
C SER A 306 31.94 2.86 -8.38
N LEU A 307 31.88 2.22 -9.56
CA LEU A 307 32.93 2.33 -10.59
C LEU A 307 33.01 3.75 -11.13
N TRP A 308 31.89 4.41 -11.43
CA TRP A 308 31.88 5.81 -11.89
C TRP A 308 32.40 6.77 -10.81
N LEU A 309 32.08 6.53 -9.55
CA LEU A 309 32.52 7.35 -8.42
C LEU A 309 34.03 7.17 -8.14
N SER A 310 34.56 5.95 -8.29
CA SER A 310 36.00 5.70 -8.15
C SER A 310 36.81 6.35 -9.31
N VAL A 311 36.24 6.36 -10.53
CA VAL A 311 36.84 7.06 -11.67
C VAL A 311 36.87 8.58 -11.46
N LEU A 312 35.88 9.12 -10.71
CA LEU A 312 35.81 10.55 -10.35
C LEU A 312 36.68 10.91 -9.13
N GLY A 313 37.40 9.95 -8.53
CA GLY A 313 38.27 10.18 -7.37
C GLY A 313 37.54 10.54 -6.08
N ILE A 314 36.23 10.27 -6.01
CA ILE A 314 35.41 10.53 -4.84
C ILE A 314 35.33 9.24 -4.00
N GLU A 315 36.40 8.93 -3.30
CA GLU A 315 36.45 7.87 -2.30
C GLU A 315 35.79 8.35 -0.99
N ASN A 316 34.47 8.43 -0.96
CA ASN A 316 33.76 8.74 0.26
C ASN A 316 33.04 7.49 0.76
N SER A 317 33.47 6.98 1.90
CA SER A 317 32.79 5.90 2.65
C SER A 317 31.30 6.16 2.85
N PHE A 318 30.89 7.43 2.85
CA PHE A 318 29.50 7.86 2.89
C PHE A 318 28.74 7.51 1.61
N LEU A 319 29.35 7.71 0.43
CA LEU A 319 28.70 7.39 -0.86
C LEU A 319 28.60 5.86 -1.07
N ASP A 320 29.59 5.10 -0.63
CA ASP A 320 29.53 3.63 -0.63
C ASP A 320 28.46 3.11 0.35
N TRP A 321 28.37 3.72 1.51
CA TRP A 321 27.30 3.44 2.45
C TRP A 321 25.91 3.79 1.86
N LEU A 322 25.77 4.94 1.22
CA LEU A 322 24.55 5.37 0.54
C LEU A 322 24.18 4.42 -0.61
N ALA A 323 25.14 4.10 -1.49
CA ALA A 323 24.96 3.15 -2.58
C ALA A 323 24.55 1.77 -2.06
N SER A 324 25.12 1.34 -0.94
CA SER A 324 24.78 0.09 -0.28
C SER A 324 23.38 0.09 0.31
N SER A 325 22.95 1.22 0.82
CA SER A 325 21.59 1.39 1.39
C SER A 325 20.51 1.45 0.30
N LEU A 326 20.89 1.93 -0.89
CA LEU A 326 20.01 1.99 -2.07
C LEU A 326 20.01 0.70 -2.90
N SER A 327 20.98 -0.19 -2.71
CA SER A 327 21.11 -1.41 -3.51
C SER A 327 19.95 -2.38 -3.28
N VAL A 328 19.47 -2.98 -4.37
CA VAL A 328 18.29 -3.86 -4.38
C VAL A 328 18.62 -5.30 -3.97
N GLN A 329 19.88 -5.73 -4.09
CA GLN A 329 20.25 -7.13 -3.87
C GLN A 329 20.59 -7.41 -2.41
N PRO A 330 19.98 -8.44 -1.80
CA PRO A 330 20.34 -8.88 -0.45
C PRO A 330 21.72 -9.54 -0.47
N ARG A 331 22.67 -8.99 0.30
CA ARG A 331 24.05 -9.46 0.41
C ARG A 331 24.20 -10.76 1.20
N HIS A 332 23.18 -11.15 1.96
CA HIS A 332 23.19 -12.31 2.86
C HIS A 332 21.88 -13.08 2.76
N PRO A 333 21.90 -14.43 2.83
CA PRO A 333 20.68 -15.24 2.80
C PRO A 333 19.65 -14.86 3.87
N SER A 334 20.09 -14.43 5.05
CA SER A 334 19.23 -13.93 6.13
C SER A 334 18.54 -12.60 5.82
N LEU A 335 19.01 -11.86 4.80
CA LEU A 335 18.39 -10.62 4.33
C LEU A 335 17.29 -10.85 3.28
N LYS A 336 17.08 -12.10 2.86
CA LYS A 336 15.98 -12.43 1.97
C LYS A 336 14.64 -12.37 2.74
N PRO A 337 13.56 -11.88 2.12
CA PRO A 337 12.23 -11.95 2.73
C PRO A 337 11.82 -13.41 2.94
N VAL A 338 11.07 -13.69 4.01
CA VAL A 338 10.54 -15.03 4.30
C VAL A 338 9.40 -15.37 3.34
N SER A 339 8.62 -14.36 2.94
CA SER A 339 7.49 -14.53 2.05
C SER A 339 7.40 -13.40 1.03
N ALA A 340 6.52 -13.58 0.03
CA ALA A 340 6.19 -12.53 -0.93
C ALA A 340 5.65 -11.27 -0.23
N VAL A 341 4.84 -11.41 0.81
CA VAL A 341 4.26 -10.29 1.58
C VAL A 341 5.36 -9.42 2.20
N GLU A 342 6.34 -10.04 2.85
CA GLU A 342 7.48 -9.30 3.42
C GLU A 342 8.31 -8.64 2.31
N GLY A 343 8.48 -9.32 1.17
CA GLY A 343 9.20 -8.80 0.00
C GLY A 343 8.51 -7.60 -0.64
N GLU A 344 7.20 -7.62 -0.77
CA GLU A 344 6.39 -6.52 -1.28
C GLU A 344 6.48 -5.29 -0.37
N GLU A 345 6.38 -5.48 0.95
CA GLU A 345 6.55 -4.39 1.91
C GLU A 345 7.95 -3.77 1.81
N TRP A 346 9.00 -4.58 1.70
CA TRP A 346 10.36 -4.08 1.52
C TRP A 346 10.50 -3.27 0.23
N THR A 347 9.87 -3.74 -0.84
CA THR A 347 9.88 -3.04 -2.13
C THR A 347 9.08 -1.73 -2.06
N ALA A 348 7.94 -1.72 -1.39
CA ALA A 348 7.14 -0.51 -1.16
C ALA A 348 7.93 0.52 -0.35
N ARG A 349 8.60 0.10 0.74
CA ARG A 349 9.48 0.97 1.52
C ARG A 349 10.70 1.48 0.74
N LYS A 350 11.25 0.70 -0.21
CA LYS A 350 12.32 1.19 -1.11
C LYS A 350 11.79 2.25 -2.07
N ARG A 351 10.63 2.02 -2.65
CA ARG A 351 9.99 3.00 -3.55
C ARG A 351 9.66 4.32 -2.86
N SER A 352 9.42 4.32 -1.56
CA SER A 352 9.11 5.55 -0.82
C SER A 352 10.25 6.58 -0.84
N LEU A 353 11.50 6.19 -1.17
CA LEU A 353 12.61 7.13 -1.38
C LEU A 353 12.38 8.08 -2.57
N TRP A 354 11.66 7.64 -3.60
CA TRP A 354 11.38 8.49 -4.75
C TRP A 354 10.52 9.71 -4.38
N TRP A 355 9.73 9.63 -3.30
CA TRP A 355 8.96 10.75 -2.81
C TRP A 355 9.81 11.91 -2.27
N TYR A 356 11.10 11.65 -1.96
CA TYR A 356 12.04 12.73 -1.61
C TYR A 356 12.31 13.69 -2.78
N LEU A 357 12.05 13.28 -4.02
CA LEU A 357 12.11 14.16 -5.19
C LEU A 357 11.02 15.25 -5.18
N LEU A 358 9.92 15.01 -4.45
CA LEU A 358 8.81 15.95 -4.29
C LEU A 358 8.91 16.76 -2.99
N ARG A 359 10.03 16.66 -2.25
CA ARG A 359 10.19 17.29 -0.94
C ARG A 359 11.26 18.37 -0.94
N GLY A 360 10.98 19.45 -0.18
CA GLY A 360 11.93 20.46 0.21
C GLY A 360 12.79 21.03 -0.92
N PRO A 361 14.11 21.19 -0.68
CA PRO A 361 15.00 21.85 -1.63
C PRO A 361 15.14 21.10 -2.97
N VAL A 362 15.01 19.78 -2.97
CA VAL A 362 15.07 18.96 -4.21
C VAL A 362 13.88 19.27 -5.10
N TRP A 363 12.69 19.38 -4.51
CA TRP A 363 11.51 19.80 -5.24
C TRP A 363 11.65 21.18 -5.84
N TYR A 364 11.95 22.20 -5.04
CA TYR A 364 11.99 23.58 -5.49
C TYR A 364 13.14 23.91 -6.44
N ARG A 365 14.34 23.30 -6.24
CA ARG A 365 15.52 23.62 -7.03
C ARG A 365 15.68 22.76 -8.28
N TRP A 366 15.17 21.54 -8.27
CA TRP A 366 15.47 20.56 -9.33
C TRP A 366 14.22 19.98 -9.98
N THR A 367 13.29 19.37 -9.24
CA THR A 367 12.17 18.63 -9.81
C THR A 367 11.12 19.54 -10.42
N ARG A 368 10.65 20.53 -9.68
CA ARG A 368 9.64 21.49 -10.11
C ARG A 368 10.02 22.27 -11.37
N PRO A 369 11.23 22.87 -11.48
CA PRO A 369 11.63 23.58 -12.69
C PRO A 369 11.69 22.67 -13.92
N LYS A 370 12.14 21.41 -13.76
CA LYS A 370 12.19 20.46 -14.87
C LYS A 370 10.81 20.06 -15.36
N ILE A 371 9.86 19.81 -14.43
CA ILE A 371 8.47 19.52 -14.78
C ILE A 371 7.85 20.73 -15.47
N ALA A 372 8.01 21.95 -14.93
CA ALA A 372 7.49 23.17 -15.53
C ALA A 372 8.07 23.38 -16.95
N HIS A 373 9.37 23.19 -17.15
CA HIS A 373 10.00 23.28 -18.46
C HIS A 373 9.48 22.21 -19.44
N PHE A 374 9.29 20.97 -18.97
CA PHE A 374 8.70 19.92 -19.77
C PHE A 374 7.29 20.26 -20.19
N VAL A 375 6.47 20.76 -19.29
CA VAL A 375 5.08 21.20 -19.56
C VAL A 375 5.06 22.28 -20.64
N THR A 376 5.86 23.35 -20.49
CA THR A 376 5.91 24.46 -21.47
C THR A 376 6.39 23.99 -22.84
N ARG A 377 7.35 23.07 -22.90
CA ARG A 377 7.89 22.53 -24.17
C ARG A 377 6.88 21.61 -24.88
N THR A 378 5.97 20.97 -24.15
CA THR A 378 5.01 20.01 -24.69
C THR A 378 3.62 20.60 -24.93
N GLU A 379 3.38 21.85 -24.51
CA GLU A 379 2.07 22.52 -24.57
C GLU A 379 1.48 22.56 -26.00
N HIS A 380 2.33 22.63 -27.02
CA HIS A 380 1.89 22.63 -28.43
C HIS A 380 1.57 21.25 -29.02
N ARG A 381 1.82 20.15 -28.30
CA ARG A 381 1.52 18.79 -28.76
C ARG A 381 0.17 18.32 -28.27
N ARG A 382 -0.74 17.93 -29.18
CA ARG A 382 -2.15 17.62 -28.86
C ARG A 382 -2.34 16.60 -27.70
N ILE A 383 -1.60 15.49 -27.70
CA ILE A 383 -1.75 14.45 -26.68
C ILE A 383 -0.92 14.77 -25.44
N ILE A 384 0.35 15.11 -25.63
CA ILE A 384 1.28 15.36 -24.53
C ILE A 384 0.96 16.68 -23.84
N GLY A 385 0.48 17.70 -24.57
CA GLY A 385 0.02 18.96 -24.03
C GLY A 385 -1.17 18.83 -23.10
N PHE A 386 -2.09 17.89 -23.37
CA PHE A 386 -3.19 17.58 -22.44
C PHE A 386 -2.69 17.08 -21.08
N PHE A 387 -1.75 16.14 -21.06
CA PHE A 387 -1.12 15.68 -19.80
C PHE A 387 -0.28 16.79 -19.16
N GLY A 388 0.35 17.64 -19.97
CA GLY A 388 1.08 18.81 -19.51
C GLY A 388 0.19 19.80 -18.78
N SER A 389 -1.02 20.09 -19.28
CA SER A 389 -1.98 20.99 -18.64
C SER A 389 -2.44 20.46 -17.28
N ILE A 390 -2.73 19.17 -17.19
CA ILE A 390 -3.07 18.52 -15.92
C ILE A 390 -1.91 18.65 -14.93
N ALA A 391 -0.68 18.34 -15.35
CA ALA A 391 0.49 18.46 -14.49
C ALA A 391 0.69 19.90 -14.00
N LYS A 392 0.44 20.90 -14.84
CA LYS A 392 0.52 22.34 -14.49
C LYS A 392 -0.45 22.71 -13.37
N GLU A 393 -1.66 22.16 -13.38
CA GLU A 393 -2.68 22.40 -12.35
C GLU A 393 -2.31 21.73 -11.00
N TYR A 394 -1.59 20.59 -11.03
CA TYR A 394 -1.15 19.91 -9.81
C TYR A 394 0.11 20.50 -9.16
N LEU A 395 0.94 21.26 -9.91
CA LEU A 395 2.17 21.87 -9.34
C LEU A 395 1.90 22.75 -8.11
N PRO A 396 0.89 23.66 -8.11
CA PRO A 396 0.57 24.48 -6.94
C PRO A 396 0.12 23.64 -5.74
N LEU A 397 -0.61 22.55 -5.96
CA LEU A 397 -1.09 21.67 -4.90
C LEU A 397 0.07 20.97 -4.17
N ILE A 398 1.10 20.51 -4.91
CA ILE A 398 2.31 19.94 -4.33
C ILE A 398 3.11 21.00 -3.55
N ASP A 399 3.12 22.26 -4.02
CA ASP A 399 3.77 23.37 -3.32
C ASP A 399 3.08 23.71 -2.00
N GLU A 400 1.76 23.61 -1.95
CA GLU A 400 0.94 24.07 -0.82
C GLU A 400 0.71 22.97 0.22
N TYR A 401 0.37 21.75 -0.19
CA TYR A 401 -0.10 20.71 0.72
C TYR A 401 0.99 19.71 1.07
N TYR A 402 1.08 19.39 2.37
CA TYR A 402 2.04 18.42 2.90
C TYR A 402 1.79 17.01 2.36
N TYR A 403 0.53 16.57 2.32
CA TYR A 403 0.20 15.19 1.96
C TYR A 403 0.45 14.83 0.50
N TYR A 404 0.61 15.78 -0.40
CA TYR A 404 1.10 15.50 -1.76
C TYR A 404 2.57 15.08 -1.80
N ALA A 405 3.34 15.46 -0.79
CA ALA A 405 4.78 15.19 -0.71
C ALA A 405 5.14 14.24 0.44
N ALA A 406 4.19 13.82 1.29
CA ALA A 406 4.48 13.22 2.59
C ALA A 406 4.61 11.71 2.59
N VAL A 407 4.14 10.99 1.65
CA VAL A 407 3.92 9.52 1.68
C VAL A 407 4.88 8.68 2.49
#